data_e97630f941712a9d55faeb8099825592
#
_entry.id   e97630f941712a9d55faeb8099825592
#
_cell.length_a   1.000
_cell.length_b   1.000
_cell.length_c   1.000
_cell.angle_alpha   90.00
_cell.angle_beta   90.00
_cell.angle_gamma   90.00
#
_symmetry.space_group_name_H-M   'P 1'
#
loop_
_entity.id
_entity.type
_entity.pdbx_description
1 polymer ?
#
loop_
_entity_poly.entity_id
_entity_poly.type
_entity_poly.pdbx_seq_one_letter_code
_entity_poly.pdbx_strand_id
1 'polypeptide(L)'
;MKTGWKKILPLFLLSTVLPLGQAQEDGGGEGVETVEKLQNLEPATNAGGQALGQAESQKVVYVIPVRDDIMPPILYVIRRGVKEAMEAEADCLIIDMETNGGRVDITEEIFGIIDKFKGETVTYVNRDAYSAGAFIAVSTDQIYMAPQSVIGAAAPIMMGPGGGASELPSTMEAKMNSAIRAKIRTQAEKNGYAIDVIEAMVDKSKTLERDGKTICAEGEILTLTDIEAATKYGDDQTPLLSSGTIESIDALIEKIGYAGAKRVDVKPLGAEELGTWIAAISPLLLLIGIAGLYIEFKTPGFGVFGGIGIVALVIYFFGGYVSGLAGIEWVGIFILGLALIAVEIFLIPGTLIAGMCGAVCILVALVMGTTDVYPNLPWFPDTPAEGGAPPVEGIDFAIPDFSKPMMDLSIAFLLSIPLLWGLSRWLPQSRYLAQLSSAAASGVVSVAAVAAEVESRRGEVGTTTTPLNPGGKALIGDDLCSVITQGEMIDTGASVRVIGSSGSDLIVVEA
;
A
#
# COMPACT_ATOMS: atom_id res chain seq x y z
N MET A 1 -36.86 35.32 -20.69
CA MET A 1 -37.61 34.07 -20.68
C MET A 1 -37.03 33.13 -19.66
N LYS A 2 -37.81 32.80 -18.67
CA LYS A 2 -37.54 31.89 -17.55
C LYS A 2 -37.54 30.44 -18.06
N THR A 3 -36.76 29.62 -17.46
CA THR A 3 -36.81 28.16 -17.28
C THR A 3 -35.41 27.58 -17.53
N GLY A 4 -34.77 26.81 -16.66
CA GLY A 4 -35.21 26.09 -15.49
C GLY A 4 -34.14 25.00 -15.28
N TRP A 5 -33.19 25.23 -14.38
CA TRP A 5 -32.25 24.19 -13.93
C TRP A 5 -32.56 23.87 -12.47
N LYS A 6 -33.52 23.01 -12.29
CA LYS A 6 -33.72 22.24 -11.07
C LYS A 6 -33.86 20.79 -11.45
N LYS A 7 -33.17 19.94 -10.68
CA LYS A 7 -33.21 18.47 -10.63
C LYS A 7 -32.08 17.77 -11.39
N ILE A 8 -31.01 17.49 -10.64
CA ILE A 8 -30.44 16.16 -10.48
C ILE A 8 -29.59 16.24 -9.20
N LEU A 9 -30.19 15.93 -8.08
CA LEU A 9 -29.55 15.44 -6.86
C LEU A 9 -30.40 14.26 -6.43
N PRO A 10 -29.96 13.03 -6.56
CA PRO A 10 -30.50 11.95 -5.77
C PRO A 10 -29.46 11.44 -4.77
N LEU A 11 -29.84 11.48 -3.53
CA LEU A 11 -30.07 10.26 -2.78
C LEU A 11 -28.84 9.37 -2.57
N PHE A 12 -28.03 9.72 -1.56
CA PHE A 12 -27.37 8.70 -0.75
C PHE A 12 -27.12 9.28 0.64
N LEU A 13 -28.18 9.29 1.47
CA LEU A 13 -28.08 9.44 2.94
C LEU A 13 -29.46 9.23 3.51
N LEU A 14 -29.82 7.99 3.74
CA LEU A 14 -30.81 7.60 4.75
C LEU A 14 -30.75 6.07 4.95
N SER A 15 -30.05 5.63 5.96
CA SER A 15 -30.39 4.41 6.68
C SER A 15 -30.14 4.66 8.17
N THR A 16 -31.17 5.14 8.80
CA THR A 16 -31.90 4.50 9.90
C THR A 16 -31.20 4.50 11.24
N VAL A 17 -31.38 5.63 11.92
CA VAL A 17 -31.45 5.64 13.39
C VAL A 17 -32.93 5.31 13.73
N LEU A 18 -33.14 4.14 14.33
CA LEU A 18 -34.41 3.78 14.97
C LEU A 18 -34.48 4.41 16.37
N PRO A 19 -35.53 5.12 16.72
CA PRO A 19 -35.72 5.60 18.10
C PRO A 19 -36.28 4.48 18.98
N LEU A 20 -35.70 4.34 20.16
CA LEU A 20 -36.29 3.60 21.29
C LEU A 20 -37.64 4.22 21.65
N GLY A 21 -38.73 3.53 21.32
CA GLY A 21 -40.07 3.84 21.78
C GLY A 21 -40.26 3.25 23.16
N GLN A 22 -40.60 4.10 24.10
CA GLN A 22 -41.17 3.76 25.40
C GLN A 22 -42.51 3.02 25.22
N ALA A 23 -42.64 1.83 25.76
CA ALA A 23 -43.90 1.13 25.90
C ALA A 23 -44.52 1.53 27.23
N GLN A 24 -45.71 2.11 27.13
CA GLN A 24 -46.60 2.45 28.20
C GLN A 24 -47.32 1.20 28.68
N GLU A 25 -47.37 0.99 30.00
CA GLU A 25 -48.17 -0.02 30.67
C GLU A 25 -49.63 0.27 30.47
N ASP A 26 -50.38 -0.74 30.03
CA ASP A 26 -51.81 -0.82 30.34
C ASP A 26 -52.19 -2.31 30.54
N GLY A 27 -52.90 -2.55 31.65
CA GLY A 27 -53.13 -3.85 32.23
C GLY A 27 -54.22 -4.67 31.56
N GLY A 28 -54.17 -5.98 31.78
CA GLY A 28 -55.21 -6.93 31.44
C GLY A 28 -54.70 -8.34 31.52
N GLY A 29 -54.93 -9.03 32.64
CA GLY A 29 -54.53 -10.39 32.85
C GLY A 29 -55.17 -11.37 31.88
N GLU A 30 -54.36 -12.27 31.42
CA GLU A 30 -54.66 -13.63 30.97
C GLU A 30 -53.37 -14.16 30.25
N GLY A 31 -52.52 -14.84 30.99
CA GLY A 31 -51.26 -15.36 30.38
C GLY A 31 -50.42 -16.20 31.34
N VAL A 32 -50.87 -16.50 32.53
CA VAL A 32 -50.09 -17.26 33.51
C VAL A 32 -50.20 -18.79 33.33
N GLU A 33 -51.11 -19.29 32.48
CA GLU A 33 -51.33 -20.74 32.31
C GLU A 33 -50.47 -21.40 31.21
N THR A 34 -49.72 -20.64 30.42
CA THR A 34 -48.97 -21.22 29.28
C THR A 34 -47.50 -21.48 29.61
N VAL A 35 -46.93 -20.89 30.66
CA VAL A 35 -45.51 -21.03 31.00
C VAL A 35 -45.27 -22.27 31.85
N GLU A 36 -46.24 -22.69 32.67
CA GLU A 36 -46.11 -23.90 33.54
C GLU A 36 -46.24 -25.21 32.76
N LYS A 37 -46.78 -25.17 31.53
CA LYS A 37 -46.92 -26.36 30.68
C LYS A 37 -45.71 -26.69 29.84
N LEU A 38 -44.71 -25.79 29.77
CA LEU A 38 -43.46 -25.99 29.03
C LEU A 38 -42.31 -26.49 29.90
N GLN A 39 -42.47 -26.52 31.24
CA GLN A 39 -41.43 -27.02 32.16
C GLN A 39 -41.48 -28.52 32.46
N ASN A 40 -42.51 -29.26 31.99
CA ASN A 40 -42.68 -30.69 32.22
C ASN A 40 -42.64 -31.55 30.92
N LEU A 41 -41.92 -31.10 29.89
CA LEU A 41 -41.59 -31.95 28.78
C LEU A 41 -40.23 -32.61 29.06
N GLU A 42 -40.27 -33.85 29.49
CA GLU A 42 -39.10 -34.72 29.50
C GLU A 42 -38.48 -34.74 28.09
N PRO A 43 -37.13 -34.71 27.97
CA PRO A 43 -36.52 -34.81 26.65
C PRO A 43 -36.84 -36.18 26.05
N ALA A 44 -37.53 -36.17 24.92
CA ALA A 44 -37.77 -37.36 24.13
C ALA A 44 -36.42 -37.99 23.76
N THR A 45 -36.06 -39.07 24.40
CA THR A 45 -34.95 -39.92 24.01
C THR A 45 -35.29 -40.55 22.67
N ASN A 46 -34.82 -39.97 21.56
CA ASN A 46 -34.72 -40.66 20.31
C ASN A 46 -33.64 -41.75 20.45
N ALA A 47 -34.04 -42.98 20.37
CA ALA A 47 -33.17 -44.13 20.20
C ALA A 47 -32.50 -44.04 18.81
N GLY A 48 -31.35 -43.45 18.76
CA GLY A 48 -30.51 -43.24 17.60
C GLY A 48 -29.42 -42.24 18.02
N GLY A 49 -28.46 -42.73 18.85
CA GLY A 49 -27.34 -41.92 19.32
C GLY A 49 -26.43 -41.49 18.18
N GLN A 50 -26.81 -40.41 17.53
CA GLN A 50 -25.82 -39.50 16.93
C GLN A 50 -25.85 -38.23 17.76
N ALA A 51 -24.83 -38.09 18.62
CA ALA A 51 -24.46 -36.80 19.12
C ALA A 51 -24.41 -35.84 17.92
N LEU A 52 -25.18 -34.75 17.98
CA LEU A 52 -24.95 -33.59 17.11
C LEU A 52 -23.51 -33.17 17.39
N GLY A 53 -22.57 -33.66 16.58
CA GLY A 53 -21.20 -33.26 16.60
C GLY A 53 -21.24 -31.71 16.43
N GLN A 54 -20.63 -31.06 17.37
CA GLN A 54 -20.19 -29.70 17.13
C GLN A 54 -19.57 -29.73 15.74
N ALA A 55 -20.02 -28.89 14.83
CA ALA A 55 -19.40 -28.74 13.53
C ALA A 55 -17.97 -28.29 13.84
N GLU A 56 -17.02 -29.23 13.86
CA GLU A 56 -15.59 -28.89 13.91
C GLU A 56 -15.37 -27.95 12.75
N SER A 57 -14.93 -26.75 13.04
CA SER A 57 -14.55 -25.78 12.00
C SER A 57 -13.52 -26.48 11.12
N GLN A 58 -13.82 -26.61 9.83
CA GLN A 58 -12.92 -27.28 8.88
C GLN A 58 -11.57 -26.58 8.93
N LYS A 59 -10.53 -27.29 9.34
CA LYS A 59 -9.16 -26.77 9.36
C LYS A 59 -8.75 -26.27 7.99
N VAL A 60 -7.91 -25.23 7.96
CA VAL A 60 -7.46 -24.56 6.73
C VAL A 60 -5.95 -24.62 6.66
N VAL A 61 -5.44 -25.10 5.51
CA VAL A 61 -3.99 -25.16 5.23
C VAL A 61 -3.69 -24.31 4.00
N TYR A 62 -2.80 -23.34 4.17
CA TYR A 62 -2.29 -22.51 3.09
C TYR A 62 -0.98 -23.07 2.56
N VAL A 63 -0.85 -23.11 1.22
CA VAL A 63 0.36 -23.55 0.53
C VAL A 63 0.91 -22.41 -0.29
N ILE A 64 2.14 -21.97 0.03
CA ILE A 64 2.84 -20.88 -0.67
C ILE A 64 3.94 -21.48 -1.54
N PRO A 65 3.86 -21.40 -2.88
CA PRO A 65 4.90 -21.89 -3.77
C PRO A 65 6.08 -20.94 -3.82
N VAL A 66 7.28 -21.48 -3.65
CA VAL A 66 8.58 -20.81 -3.88
C VAL A 66 9.26 -21.56 -5.01
N ARG A 67 9.21 -21.01 -6.24
CA ARG A 67 9.64 -21.70 -7.47
C ARG A 67 10.81 -21.02 -8.19
N ASP A 68 11.25 -19.87 -7.71
CA ASP A 68 12.29 -19.06 -8.30
C ASP A 68 13.36 -18.69 -7.26
N ASP A 69 14.36 -17.95 -7.70
CA ASP A 69 15.38 -17.38 -6.81
C ASP A 69 14.75 -16.43 -5.79
N ILE A 70 15.31 -16.42 -4.58
CA ILE A 70 14.84 -15.57 -3.47
C ILE A 70 15.17 -14.10 -3.77
N MET A 71 14.25 -13.46 -4.48
CA MET A 71 14.30 -12.09 -4.96
C MET A 71 12.99 -11.36 -4.57
N PRO A 72 12.88 -10.04 -4.73
CA PRO A 72 11.69 -9.29 -4.34
C PRO A 72 10.34 -9.86 -4.84
N PRO A 73 10.21 -10.42 -6.06
CA PRO A 73 8.94 -11.01 -6.47
C PRO A 73 8.47 -12.16 -5.56
N ILE A 74 9.39 -13.05 -5.17
CA ILE A 74 9.08 -14.17 -4.25
C ILE A 74 8.73 -13.65 -2.86
N LEU A 75 9.42 -12.63 -2.36
CA LEU A 75 9.07 -11.97 -1.10
C LEU A 75 7.62 -11.47 -1.13
N TYR A 76 7.18 -10.88 -2.23
CA TYR A 76 5.81 -10.36 -2.37
C TYR A 76 4.76 -11.48 -2.37
N VAL A 77 5.06 -12.61 -3.03
CA VAL A 77 4.20 -13.81 -2.99
C VAL A 77 4.07 -14.34 -1.56
N ILE A 78 5.21 -14.51 -0.86
CA ILE A 78 5.22 -15.01 0.53
C ILE A 78 4.48 -14.04 1.45
N ARG A 79 4.76 -12.74 1.36
CA ARG A 79 4.11 -11.71 2.19
C ARG A 79 2.59 -11.74 2.01
N ARG A 80 2.12 -11.75 0.77
CA ARG A 80 0.69 -11.83 0.46
C ARG A 80 0.08 -13.14 0.95
N GLY A 81 0.73 -14.27 0.70
CA GLY A 81 0.23 -15.58 1.11
C GLY A 81 0.13 -15.74 2.62
N VAL A 82 1.12 -15.25 3.38
CA VAL A 82 1.07 -15.25 4.85
C VAL A 82 -0.06 -14.32 5.34
N LYS A 83 -0.21 -13.15 4.74
CA LYS A 83 -1.30 -12.23 5.07
C LYS A 83 -2.67 -12.88 4.82
N GLU A 84 -2.90 -13.46 3.64
CA GLU A 84 -4.13 -14.17 3.32
C GLU A 84 -4.40 -15.34 4.28
N ALA A 85 -3.35 -16.09 4.67
CA ALA A 85 -3.46 -17.17 5.64
C ALA A 85 -3.87 -16.67 7.02
N MET A 86 -3.31 -15.53 7.47
CA MET A 86 -3.67 -14.92 8.75
C MET A 86 -5.09 -14.35 8.74
N GLU A 87 -5.51 -13.69 7.65
CA GLU A 87 -6.88 -13.18 7.49
C GLU A 87 -7.92 -14.31 7.46
N ALA A 88 -7.53 -15.47 6.95
CA ALA A 88 -8.37 -16.68 6.92
C ALA A 88 -8.29 -17.51 8.20
N GLU A 89 -7.54 -17.05 9.22
CA GLU A 89 -7.29 -17.81 10.46
C GLU A 89 -6.83 -19.25 10.18
N ALA A 90 -5.90 -19.40 9.22
CA ALA A 90 -5.41 -20.71 8.81
C ALA A 90 -4.66 -21.42 9.95
N ASP A 91 -4.87 -22.74 10.06
CA ASP A 91 -4.24 -23.57 11.10
C ASP A 91 -2.78 -23.89 10.77
N CYS A 92 -2.45 -24.02 9.47
CA CYS A 92 -1.12 -24.42 9.02
C CYS A 92 -0.72 -23.66 7.76
N LEU A 93 0.57 -23.33 7.68
CA LEU A 93 1.23 -22.71 6.54
C LEU A 93 2.31 -23.64 5.99
N ILE A 94 2.21 -24.04 4.73
CA ILE A 94 3.20 -24.86 4.05
C ILE A 94 3.96 -24.00 3.02
N ILE A 95 5.27 -23.92 3.15
CA ILE A 95 6.16 -23.36 2.13
C ILE A 95 6.60 -24.47 1.20
N ASP A 96 6.09 -24.47 -0.04
CA ASP A 96 6.43 -25.45 -1.07
C ASP A 96 7.65 -24.97 -1.85
N MET A 97 8.83 -25.52 -1.47
CA MET A 97 10.16 -24.97 -1.77
C MET A 97 10.85 -25.68 -2.94
N GLU A 98 11.22 -24.91 -3.97
CA GLU A 98 12.14 -25.26 -5.04
C GLU A 98 12.89 -24.02 -5.47
N THR A 99 14.13 -23.83 -4.98
CA THR A 99 14.94 -22.62 -5.24
C THR A 99 16.44 -22.90 -5.20
N ASN A 100 17.19 -22.18 -6.03
CA ASN A 100 18.65 -22.18 -5.97
C ASN A 100 19.21 -21.23 -4.90
N GLY A 101 18.34 -20.48 -4.21
CA GLY A 101 18.74 -19.49 -3.23
C GLY A 101 18.49 -18.07 -3.71
N GLY A 102 19.22 -17.10 -3.16
CA GLY A 102 19.08 -15.71 -3.56
C GLY A 102 19.63 -14.72 -2.54
N ARG A 103 19.00 -13.57 -2.39
CA ARG A 103 19.47 -12.45 -1.57
C ARG A 103 19.26 -12.70 -0.09
N VAL A 104 20.29 -12.43 0.70
CA VAL A 104 20.27 -12.60 2.16
C VAL A 104 19.32 -11.61 2.83
N ASP A 105 19.29 -10.36 2.38
CA ASP A 105 18.38 -9.33 2.93
C ASP A 105 16.91 -9.68 2.71
N ILE A 106 16.55 -10.21 1.55
CA ILE A 106 15.20 -10.73 1.26
C ILE A 106 14.87 -11.93 2.15
N THR A 107 15.86 -12.83 2.36
CA THR A 107 15.70 -13.98 3.25
C THR A 107 15.38 -13.55 4.68
N GLU A 108 16.06 -12.52 5.19
CA GLU A 108 15.80 -11.97 6.52
C GLU A 108 14.39 -11.35 6.64
N GLU A 109 13.92 -10.64 5.61
CA GLU A 109 12.53 -10.17 5.58
C GLU A 109 11.53 -11.33 5.61
N ILE A 110 11.81 -12.43 4.88
CA ILE A 110 10.95 -13.62 4.86
C ILE A 110 10.87 -14.25 6.25
N PHE A 111 11.97 -14.33 7.02
CA PHE A 111 11.92 -14.80 8.41
C PHE A 111 10.92 -13.99 9.23
N GLY A 112 11.03 -12.65 9.20
CA GLY A 112 10.13 -11.77 9.91
C GLY A 112 8.67 -11.87 9.48
N ILE A 113 8.41 -12.29 8.24
CA ILE A 113 7.05 -12.51 7.74
C ILE A 113 6.48 -13.84 8.24
N ILE A 114 7.27 -14.93 8.14
CA ILE A 114 6.86 -16.26 8.63
C ILE A 114 6.63 -16.23 10.14
N ASP A 115 7.48 -15.53 10.89
CA ASP A 115 7.38 -15.38 12.35
C ASP A 115 6.08 -14.70 12.83
N LYS A 116 5.38 -13.99 11.95
CA LYS A 116 4.08 -13.38 12.27
C LYS A 116 2.92 -14.39 12.25
N PHE A 117 3.07 -15.48 11.53
CA PHE A 117 2.05 -16.51 11.49
C PHE A 117 2.00 -17.27 12.83
N LYS A 118 0.78 -17.48 13.37
CA LYS A 118 0.59 -18.08 14.71
C LYS A 118 0.27 -19.57 14.68
N GLY A 119 -0.10 -20.10 13.54
CA GLY A 119 -0.33 -21.53 13.32
C GLY A 119 0.97 -22.30 13.09
N GLU A 120 0.84 -23.57 12.80
CA GLU A 120 1.97 -24.45 12.48
C GLU A 120 2.59 -24.09 11.13
N THR A 121 3.91 -23.99 11.06
CA THR A 121 4.66 -23.67 9.86
C THR A 121 5.47 -24.87 9.38
N VAL A 122 5.37 -25.22 8.11
CA VAL A 122 6.06 -26.39 7.53
C VAL A 122 6.74 -25.99 6.22
N THR A 123 7.98 -26.38 6.04
CA THR A 123 8.60 -26.35 4.72
C THR A 123 8.57 -27.74 4.10
N TYR A 124 8.03 -27.81 2.89
CA TYR A 124 8.13 -28.98 2.02
C TYR A 124 9.15 -28.73 0.91
N VAL A 125 10.32 -29.34 1.01
CA VAL A 125 11.34 -29.26 -0.03
C VAL A 125 10.95 -30.16 -1.18
N ASN A 126 10.36 -29.57 -2.22
CA ASN A 126 9.83 -30.30 -3.37
C ASN A 126 10.94 -30.85 -4.25
N ARG A 127 12.01 -30.07 -4.47
CA ARG A 127 13.15 -30.50 -5.27
C ARG A 127 14.46 -30.00 -4.66
N ASP A 128 14.71 -28.71 -4.67
CA ASP A 128 15.96 -28.11 -4.22
C ASP A 128 15.68 -26.96 -3.24
N ALA A 129 16.40 -26.92 -2.13
CA ALA A 129 16.41 -25.82 -1.19
C ALA A 129 17.85 -25.41 -0.90
N TYR A 130 18.49 -24.77 -1.88
CA TYR A 130 19.87 -24.31 -1.75
C TYR A 130 19.94 -22.91 -1.13
N SER A 131 21.08 -22.62 -0.46
CA SER A 131 21.43 -21.29 0.02
C SER A 131 20.30 -20.64 0.85
N ALA A 132 19.72 -19.53 0.40
CA ALA A 132 18.60 -18.86 1.04
C ALA A 132 17.39 -19.80 1.27
N GLY A 133 17.17 -20.78 0.39
CA GLY A 133 16.10 -21.77 0.54
C GLY A 133 16.27 -22.63 1.79
N ALA A 134 17.50 -23.08 2.07
CA ALA A 134 17.79 -23.83 3.30
C ALA A 134 17.55 -22.98 4.55
N PHE A 135 17.87 -21.69 4.50
CA PHE A 135 17.64 -20.77 5.60
C PHE A 135 16.15 -20.53 5.86
N ILE A 136 15.36 -20.36 4.79
CA ILE A 136 13.90 -20.22 4.91
C ILE A 136 13.30 -21.51 5.47
N ALA A 137 13.78 -22.69 5.05
CA ALA A 137 13.31 -23.96 5.57
C ALA A 137 13.52 -24.05 7.10
N VAL A 138 14.67 -23.63 7.60
CA VAL A 138 14.98 -23.63 9.04
C VAL A 138 14.14 -22.59 9.82
N SER A 139 13.56 -21.63 9.17
CA SER A 139 12.65 -20.65 9.83
C SER A 139 11.26 -21.17 10.09
N THR A 140 10.92 -22.40 9.64
CA THR A 140 9.63 -23.07 9.90
C THR A 140 9.78 -24.13 11.00
N ASP A 141 8.65 -24.50 11.64
CA ASP A 141 8.64 -25.45 12.75
C ASP A 141 9.07 -26.87 12.34
N GLN A 142 8.74 -27.27 11.08
CA GLN A 142 9.07 -28.60 10.55
C GLN A 142 9.54 -28.52 9.10
N ILE A 143 10.49 -29.41 8.77
CA ILE A 143 10.95 -29.61 7.39
C ILE A 143 10.60 -31.03 6.95
N TYR A 144 9.93 -31.16 5.82
CA TYR A 144 9.72 -32.40 5.10
C TYR A 144 10.30 -32.28 3.70
N MET A 145 10.71 -33.40 3.12
CA MET A 145 11.37 -33.42 1.84
C MET A 145 10.67 -34.39 0.88
N ALA A 146 10.63 -34.03 -0.40
CA ALA A 146 10.21 -34.95 -1.45
C ALA A 146 11.31 -35.99 -1.72
N PRO A 147 10.99 -37.16 -2.27
CA PRO A 147 12.01 -38.10 -2.74
C PRO A 147 12.96 -37.45 -3.74
N GLN A 148 14.25 -37.70 -3.59
CA GLN A 148 15.34 -37.15 -4.43
C GLN A 148 15.52 -35.61 -4.33
N SER A 149 14.98 -35.00 -3.32
CA SER A 149 15.20 -33.57 -3.05
C SER A 149 16.50 -33.35 -2.27
N VAL A 150 16.98 -32.09 -2.28
CA VAL A 150 18.26 -31.71 -1.69
C VAL A 150 18.11 -30.40 -0.92
N ILE A 151 18.81 -30.30 0.23
CA ILE A 151 18.83 -29.09 1.07
C ILE A 151 20.25 -28.77 1.55
N GLY A 152 20.62 -27.48 1.58
CA GLY A 152 21.90 -27.03 2.11
C GLY A 152 22.66 -26.07 1.20
N ALA A 153 23.99 -26.26 1.08
CA ALA A 153 24.89 -25.42 0.26
C ALA A 153 24.69 -23.91 0.49
N ALA A 154 24.65 -23.48 1.76
CA ALA A 154 24.21 -22.14 2.15
C ALA A 154 25.38 -21.16 2.45
N ALA A 155 26.58 -21.43 1.97
CA ALA A 155 27.72 -20.52 2.07
C ALA A 155 27.44 -19.22 1.28
N PRO A 156 27.55 -18.02 1.90
CA PRO A 156 27.28 -16.78 1.22
C PRO A 156 28.30 -16.48 0.12
N ILE A 157 27.83 -16.06 -1.04
CA ILE A 157 28.64 -15.66 -2.18
C ILE A 157 28.35 -14.19 -2.48
N MET A 158 29.41 -13.36 -2.66
CA MET A 158 29.23 -12.01 -3.17
C MET A 158 29.19 -12.00 -4.68
N MET A 159 28.18 -11.36 -5.24
CA MET A 159 28.13 -11.09 -6.67
C MET A 159 28.79 -9.75 -6.99
N GLY A 160 29.79 -9.76 -7.88
CA GLY A 160 30.44 -8.56 -8.42
C GLY A 160 29.49 -7.81 -9.39
N PRO A 161 29.85 -6.57 -9.80
CA PRO A 161 29.05 -5.74 -10.70
C PRO A 161 28.74 -6.37 -12.08
N GLY A 162 29.45 -7.43 -12.46
CA GLY A 162 29.22 -8.17 -13.71
C GLY A 162 28.46 -9.48 -13.55
N GLY A 163 27.88 -9.77 -12.37
CA GLY A 163 27.11 -11.00 -12.11
C GLY A 163 27.94 -12.25 -11.84
N GLY A 164 29.27 -12.15 -11.82
CA GLY A 164 30.17 -13.24 -11.43
C GLY A 164 30.49 -13.23 -9.93
N ALA A 165 30.85 -14.40 -9.38
CA ALA A 165 31.33 -14.49 -8.01
C ALA A 165 32.58 -13.62 -7.83
N SER A 166 32.57 -12.74 -6.84
CA SER A 166 33.69 -11.87 -6.47
C SER A 166 34.37 -12.44 -5.23
N GLU A 167 35.70 -12.62 -5.29
CA GLU A 167 36.47 -12.99 -4.11
C GLU A 167 36.50 -11.83 -3.13
N LEU A 168 36.00 -12.09 -1.92
CA LEU A 168 36.05 -11.15 -0.80
C LEU A 168 37.43 -11.20 -0.12
N PRO A 169 37.94 -10.07 0.41
CA PRO A 169 38.99 -10.12 1.38
C PRO A 169 38.61 -11.05 2.55
N SER A 170 39.52 -11.94 2.96
CA SER A 170 39.26 -12.99 3.97
C SER A 170 38.65 -12.47 5.27
N THR A 171 38.99 -11.24 5.70
CA THR A 171 38.40 -10.58 6.87
C THR A 171 36.94 -10.17 6.67
N MET A 172 36.54 -9.80 5.46
CA MET A 172 35.19 -9.40 5.14
C MET A 172 34.27 -10.62 4.99
N GLU A 173 34.79 -11.68 4.34
CA GLU A 173 34.16 -13.00 4.27
C GLU A 173 33.86 -13.55 5.67
N ALA A 174 34.87 -13.54 6.56
CA ALA A 174 34.72 -14.01 7.93
C ALA A 174 33.69 -13.23 8.73
N LYS A 175 33.60 -11.89 8.57
CA LYS A 175 32.58 -11.06 9.23
C LYS A 175 31.20 -11.38 8.72
N MET A 176 31.03 -11.50 7.41
CA MET A 176 29.74 -11.80 6.78
C MET A 176 29.25 -13.20 7.18
N ASN A 177 30.10 -14.21 7.10
CA ASN A 177 29.78 -15.56 7.55
C ASN A 177 29.40 -15.60 9.04
N SER A 178 30.09 -14.83 9.88
CA SER A 178 29.77 -14.74 11.31
C SER A 178 28.39 -14.12 11.55
N ALA A 179 28.05 -13.04 10.82
CA ALA A 179 26.75 -12.38 10.97
C ALA A 179 25.60 -13.29 10.49
N ILE A 180 25.74 -13.91 9.32
CA ILE A 180 24.74 -14.83 8.76
C ILE A 180 24.55 -16.04 9.68
N ARG A 181 25.66 -16.66 10.16
CA ARG A 181 25.57 -17.76 11.12
C ARG A 181 24.83 -17.37 12.39
N ALA A 182 25.05 -16.16 12.92
CA ALA A 182 24.35 -15.71 14.12
C ALA A 182 22.84 -15.65 13.88
N LYS A 183 22.41 -15.10 12.75
CA LYS A 183 21.00 -14.96 12.39
C LYS A 183 20.32 -16.31 12.17
N ILE A 184 20.94 -17.19 11.40
CA ILE A 184 20.35 -18.50 11.13
C ILE A 184 20.34 -19.39 12.38
N ARG A 185 21.35 -19.24 13.25
CA ARG A 185 21.37 -19.90 14.55
C ARG A 185 20.15 -19.52 15.40
N THR A 186 19.78 -18.25 15.42
CA THR A 186 18.60 -17.78 16.14
C THR A 186 17.33 -18.48 15.64
N GLN A 187 17.17 -18.67 14.32
CA GLN A 187 16.05 -19.41 13.76
C GLN A 187 16.11 -20.89 14.09
N ALA A 188 17.29 -21.51 14.01
CA ALA A 188 17.50 -22.91 14.38
C ALA A 188 17.19 -23.18 15.86
N GLU A 189 17.66 -22.31 16.76
CA GLU A 189 17.37 -22.38 18.19
C GLU A 189 15.88 -22.26 18.48
N LYS A 190 15.20 -21.30 17.84
CA LYS A 190 13.76 -21.08 17.98
C LYS A 190 12.95 -22.31 17.59
N ASN A 191 13.29 -22.93 16.48
CA ASN A 191 12.52 -24.04 15.87
C ASN A 191 13.06 -25.43 16.24
N GLY A 192 14.08 -25.51 17.12
CA GLY A 192 14.60 -26.77 17.65
C GLY A 192 15.50 -27.58 16.73
N TYR A 193 16.07 -26.95 15.68
CA TYR A 193 17.02 -27.62 14.80
C TYR A 193 18.44 -27.70 15.39
N ALA A 194 19.18 -28.72 14.99
CA ALA A 194 20.57 -28.91 15.41
C ALA A 194 21.47 -27.80 14.84
N ILE A 195 22.02 -26.97 15.71
CA ILE A 195 22.81 -25.78 15.35
C ILE A 195 24.02 -26.13 14.51
N ASP A 196 24.73 -27.18 14.89
CA ASP A 196 25.94 -27.63 14.21
C ASP A 196 25.70 -28.13 12.77
N VAL A 197 24.52 -28.72 12.50
CA VAL A 197 24.08 -29.08 11.15
C VAL A 197 23.93 -27.82 10.30
N ILE A 198 23.26 -26.81 10.85
CA ILE A 198 23.02 -25.55 10.14
C ILE A 198 24.32 -24.76 9.95
N GLU A 199 25.19 -24.74 10.96
CA GLU A 199 26.52 -24.11 10.81
C GLU A 199 27.39 -24.77 9.74
N ALA A 200 27.33 -26.10 9.58
CA ALA A 200 28.06 -26.83 8.55
C ALA A 200 27.54 -26.54 7.11
N MET A 201 26.28 -26.12 6.98
CA MET A 201 25.72 -25.64 5.69
C MET A 201 26.27 -24.28 5.26
N VAL A 202 26.80 -23.48 6.20
CA VAL A 202 27.25 -22.10 5.98
C VAL A 202 28.75 -21.98 5.93
N ASP A 203 29.48 -22.75 6.76
CA ASP A 203 30.87 -22.55 7.05
C ASP A 203 31.70 -23.82 6.79
N LYS A 204 32.50 -23.77 5.76
CA LYS A 204 33.43 -24.85 5.34
C LYS A 204 34.47 -25.25 6.40
N SER A 205 34.69 -24.43 7.44
CA SER A 205 35.59 -24.77 8.54
C SER A 205 34.94 -25.69 9.59
N LYS A 206 33.68 -26.00 9.43
CA LYS A 206 32.92 -26.84 10.36
C LYS A 206 32.94 -28.29 9.93
N THR A 207 33.28 -29.16 10.87
CA THR A 207 33.16 -30.61 10.69
C THR A 207 31.93 -31.09 11.41
N LEU A 208 31.13 -31.92 10.78
CA LEU A 208 29.95 -32.54 11.37
C LEU A 208 30.14 -34.05 11.48
N GLU A 209 30.08 -34.54 12.72
CA GLU A 209 30.14 -35.96 13.02
C GLU A 209 28.91 -36.41 13.80
N ARG A 210 28.41 -37.61 13.52
CA ARG A 210 27.31 -38.28 14.21
C ARG A 210 27.64 -39.78 14.34
N ASP A 211 27.52 -40.31 15.53
CA ASP A 211 27.72 -41.74 15.86
C ASP A 211 29.09 -42.29 15.30
N GLY A 212 30.15 -41.46 15.37
CA GLY A 212 31.47 -41.81 14.88
C GLY A 212 31.63 -41.82 13.35
N LYS A 213 30.62 -41.33 12.61
CA LYS A 213 30.63 -41.14 11.17
C LYS A 213 30.76 -39.66 10.83
N THR A 214 31.72 -39.30 10.00
CA THR A 214 31.84 -37.95 9.45
C THR A 214 30.77 -37.74 8.41
N ILE A 215 29.86 -36.76 8.64
CA ILE A 215 28.79 -36.38 7.73
C ILE A 215 29.28 -35.24 6.79
N CYS A 216 30.06 -34.30 7.32
CA CYS A 216 30.68 -33.23 6.56
C CYS A 216 32.12 -33.05 7.04
N ALA A 217 33.08 -33.13 6.11
CA ALA A 217 34.48 -32.93 6.43
C ALA A 217 34.88 -31.45 6.44
N GLU A 218 35.98 -31.11 7.10
CA GLU A 218 36.58 -29.78 7.03
C GLU A 218 36.93 -29.42 5.58
N GLY A 219 36.53 -28.23 5.14
CA GLY A 219 36.73 -27.75 3.77
C GLY A 219 35.49 -27.95 2.87
N GLU A 220 34.50 -28.71 3.30
CA GLU A 220 33.27 -28.96 2.58
C GLU A 220 32.12 -28.10 3.13
N ILE A 221 31.09 -27.88 2.32
CA ILE A 221 29.81 -27.25 2.71
C ILE A 221 28.75 -28.33 2.72
N LEU A 222 28.04 -28.46 3.85
CA LEU A 222 27.04 -29.50 4.02
C LEU A 222 25.87 -29.31 3.05
N THR A 223 25.58 -30.39 2.35
CA THR A 223 24.40 -30.50 1.49
C THR A 223 23.83 -31.91 1.73
N LEU A 224 22.53 -31.99 2.00
CA LEU A 224 21.86 -33.22 2.39
C LEU A 224 20.81 -33.63 1.36
N THR A 225 20.81 -34.88 0.99
CA THR A 225 19.67 -35.51 0.31
C THR A 225 18.53 -35.76 1.29
N ASP A 226 17.34 -36.01 0.77
CA ASP A 226 16.15 -36.35 1.58
C ASP A 226 16.39 -37.51 2.55
N ILE A 227 17.13 -38.52 2.13
CA ILE A 227 17.48 -39.69 2.95
C ILE A 227 18.45 -39.29 4.08
N GLU A 228 19.50 -38.54 3.75
CA GLU A 228 20.49 -38.10 4.74
C GLU A 228 19.88 -37.15 5.76
N ALA A 229 19.04 -36.21 5.32
CA ALA A 229 18.35 -35.27 6.19
C ALA A 229 17.37 -35.95 7.17
N ALA A 230 16.72 -37.04 6.73
CA ALA A 230 15.79 -37.81 7.55
C ALA A 230 16.47 -38.90 8.39
N THR A 231 17.79 -39.15 8.18
CA THR A 231 18.52 -40.17 8.92
C THR A 231 18.62 -39.79 10.41
N LYS A 232 18.34 -40.74 11.26
CA LYS A 232 18.29 -40.55 12.71
C LYS A 232 19.61 -40.95 13.36
N TYR A 233 20.04 -40.16 14.33
CA TYR A 233 21.30 -40.34 15.06
C TYR A 233 21.08 -40.24 16.56
N GLY A 234 22.02 -40.77 17.33
CA GLY A 234 22.05 -40.74 18.78
C GLY A 234 21.04 -41.70 19.44
N ASP A 235 21.10 -41.78 20.76
CA ASP A 235 20.20 -42.63 21.56
C ASP A 235 18.74 -42.19 21.44
N ASP A 236 18.48 -40.88 21.26
CA ASP A 236 17.15 -40.31 21.12
C ASP A 236 16.55 -40.48 19.74
N GLN A 237 17.28 -41.09 18.79
CA GLN A 237 16.83 -41.30 17.42
C GLN A 237 16.30 -40.01 16.76
N THR A 238 17.01 -38.90 16.98
CA THR A 238 16.64 -37.59 16.42
C THR A 238 17.06 -37.51 14.96
N PRO A 239 16.18 -37.08 14.03
CA PRO A 239 16.56 -36.87 12.64
C PRO A 239 17.61 -35.76 12.51
N LEU A 240 18.49 -35.88 11.52
CA LEU A 240 19.54 -34.91 11.31
C LEU A 240 19.01 -33.51 11.02
N LEU A 241 17.96 -33.40 10.20
CA LEU A 241 17.32 -32.14 9.84
C LEU A 241 15.82 -32.30 9.52
N SER A 242 15.46 -33.23 8.62
CA SER A 242 14.10 -33.38 8.09
C SER A 242 13.27 -34.37 8.92
N SER A 243 12.01 -34.03 9.20
CA SER A 243 11.04 -34.90 9.88
C SER A 243 10.64 -36.14 9.04
N GLY A 244 11.01 -36.17 7.75
CA GLY A 244 10.82 -37.32 6.88
C GLY A 244 10.69 -37.00 5.41
N THR A 245 10.70 -38.07 4.59
CA THR A 245 10.48 -37.99 3.15
C THR A 245 9.03 -38.31 2.81
N ILE A 246 8.36 -37.45 2.05
CA ILE A 246 6.94 -37.52 1.69
C ILE A 246 6.79 -37.24 0.19
N GLU A 247 5.96 -38.03 -0.51
CA GLU A 247 5.83 -37.96 -1.96
C GLU A 247 5.08 -36.72 -2.50
N SER A 248 4.20 -36.13 -1.69
CA SER A 248 3.37 -35.00 -2.14
C SER A 248 2.88 -34.13 -0.98
N ILE A 249 2.48 -32.90 -1.30
CA ILE A 249 1.89 -31.97 -0.33
C ILE A 249 0.60 -32.54 0.27
N ASP A 250 -0.22 -33.23 -0.51
CA ASP A 250 -1.47 -33.81 0.02
C ASP A 250 -1.18 -34.94 1.03
N ALA A 251 -0.19 -35.79 0.75
CA ALA A 251 0.29 -36.80 1.71
C ALA A 251 0.93 -36.13 2.95
N LEU A 252 1.61 -34.98 2.77
CA LEU A 252 2.14 -34.20 3.88
C LEU A 252 1.03 -33.66 4.77
N ILE A 253 -0.01 -33.05 4.20
CA ILE A 253 -1.18 -32.52 4.93
C ILE A 253 -1.83 -33.62 5.79
N GLU A 254 -1.99 -34.81 5.25
CA GLU A 254 -2.50 -35.97 6.01
C GLU A 254 -1.52 -36.38 7.13
N LYS A 255 -0.22 -36.39 6.85
CA LYS A 255 0.84 -36.81 7.78
C LYS A 255 0.96 -35.91 9.00
N ILE A 256 0.82 -34.59 8.82
CA ILE A 256 0.91 -33.59 9.90
C ILE A 256 -0.42 -33.39 10.66
N GLY A 257 -1.45 -34.24 10.38
CA GLY A 257 -2.69 -34.25 11.15
C GLY A 257 -3.79 -33.30 10.65
N TYR A 258 -3.68 -32.84 9.41
CA TYR A 258 -4.67 -31.97 8.76
C TYR A 258 -5.49 -32.74 7.68
N ALA A 259 -5.69 -34.03 7.87
CA ALA A 259 -6.53 -34.84 6.98
C ALA A 259 -7.94 -34.24 6.85
N GLY A 260 -8.37 -34.00 5.61
CA GLY A 260 -9.68 -33.37 5.33
C GLY A 260 -9.71 -31.83 5.50
N ALA A 261 -8.59 -31.20 5.80
CA ALA A 261 -8.49 -29.74 5.83
C ALA A 261 -8.74 -29.12 4.44
N LYS A 262 -9.20 -27.90 4.43
CA LYS A 262 -9.31 -27.11 3.20
C LYS A 262 -7.92 -26.62 2.80
N ARG A 263 -7.39 -27.15 1.70
CA ARG A 263 -6.15 -26.67 1.08
C ARG A 263 -6.41 -25.42 0.24
N VAL A 264 -5.62 -24.39 0.44
CA VAL A 264 -5.62 -23.13 -0.34
C VAL A 264 -4.24 -22.91 -0.91
N ASP A 265 -4.11 -22.99 -2.23
CA ASP A 265 -2.85 -22.73 -2.92
C ASP A 265 -2.76 -21.27 -3.30
N VAL A 266 -1.73 -20.57 -2.79
CA VAL A 266 -1.43 -19.19 -3.15
C VAL A 266 -0.86 -19.17 -4.57
N LYS A 267 -1.52 -18.44 -5.47
CA LYS A 267 -1.07 -18.35 -6.86
C LYS A 267 -0.26 -17.07 -7.08
N PRO A 268 0.96 -17.18 -7.65
CA PRO A 268 1.66 -16.00 -8.15
C PRO A 268 0.79 -15.27 -9.17
N LEU A 269 0.64 -13.97 -9.05
CA LEU A 269 -0.23 -13.15 -9.93
C LEU A 269 0.48 -12.69 -11.20
N GLY A 270 1.82 -12.84 -11.28
CA GLY A 270 2.64 -12.27 -12.34
C GLY A 270 2.81 -10.75 -12.24
N ALA A 271 2.11 -10.13 -11.29
CA ALA A 271 2.21 -8.70 -11.04
C ALA A 271 3.37 -8.37 -10.07
N GLU A 272 3.96 -9.36 -9.42
CA GLU A 272 5.03 -9.22 -8.43
C GLU A 272 6.31 -8.63 -9.04
N GLU A 273 6.63 -9.02 -10.29
CA GLU A 273 7.74 -8.41 -11.04
C GLU A 273 7.47 -6.92 -11.31
N LEU A 274 6.22 -6.59 -11.69
CA LEU A 274 5.81 -5.21 -11.88
C LEU A 274 5.91 -4.42 -10.57
N GLY A 275 5.53 -5.01 -9.44
CA GLY A 275 5.69 -4.44 -8.10
C GLY A 275 7.15 -4.07 -7.81
N THR A 276 8.11 -4.91 -8.20
CA THR A 276 9.54 -4.63 -8.06
C THR A 276 9.99 -3.40 -8.87
N TRP A 277 9.53 -3.28 -10.12
CA TRP A 277 9.81 -2.12 -10.95
C TRP A 277 9.20 -0.84 -10.39
N ILE A 278 7.94 -0.90 -9.95
CA ILE A 278 7.26 0.24 -9.32
C ILE A 278 7.97 0.66 -8.04
N ALA A 279 8.38 -0.29 -7.20
CA ALA A 279 9.11 -0.01 -5.96
C ALA A 279 10.49 0.66 -6.23
N ALA A 280 11.16 0.30 -7.32
CA ALA A 280 12.43 0.92 -7.70
C ALA A 280 12.28 2.36 -8.16
N ILE A 281 11.15 2.72 -8.78
CA ILE A 281 10.87 4.08 -9.28
C ILE A 281 9.93 4.87 -8.37
N SER A 282 9.61 4.38 -7.17
CA SER A 282 8.65 5.03 -6.25
C SER A 282 9.00 6.48 -5.93
N PRO A 283 10.27 6.89 -5.69
CA PRO A 283 10.59 8.30 -5.48
C PRO A 283 10.27 9.18 -6.68
N LEU A 284 10.46 8.65 -7.91
CA LEU A 284 10.15 9.36 -9.15
C LEU A 284 8.63 9.49 -9.34
N LEU A 285 7.86 8.45 -9.02
CA LEU A 285 6.40 8.50 -9.06
C LEU A 285 5.84 9.54 -8.09
N LEU A 286 6.36 9.58 -6.87
CA LEU A 286 6.01 10.60 -5.89
C LEU A 286 6.36 12.01 -6.38
N LEU A 287 7.55 12.20 -6.96
CA LEU A 287 7.98 13.47 -7.53
C LEU A 287 7.04 13.93 -8.65
N ILE A 288 6.69 13.05 -9.59
CA ILE A 288 5.75 13.34 -10.69
C ILE A 288 4.35 13.62 -10.14
N GLY A 289 3.91 12.86 -9.14
CA GLY A 289 2.63 13.05 -8.47
C GLY A 289 2.52 14.44 -7.84
N ILE A 290 3.47 14.80 -7.01
CA ILE A 290 3.53 16.10 -6.32
C ILE A 290 3.64 17.25 -7.33
N ALA A 291 4.57 17.13 -8.30
CA ALA A 291 4.77 18.17 -9.31
C ALA A 291 3.54 18.36 -10.22
N GLY A 292 2.92 17.24 -10.65
CA GLY A 292 1.72 17.28 -11.49
C GLY A 292 0.54 17.97 -10.80
N LEU A 293 0.27 17.61 -9.54
CA LEU A 293 -0.77 18.26 -8.74
C LEU A 293 -0.46 19.73 -8.48
N TYR A 294 0.82 20.07 -8.20
CA TYR A 294 1.22 21.45 -8.00
C TYR A 294 1.03 22.31 -9.27
N ILE A 295 1.44 21.80 -10.44
CA ILE A 295 1.28 22.50 -11.72
C ILE A 295 -0.20 22.75 -12.00
N GLU A 296 -1.04 21.72 -11.80
CA GLU A 296 -2.49 21.86 -12.00
C GLU A 296 -3.10 22.90 -11.06
N PHE A 297 -2.66 22.92 -9.80
CA PHE A 297 -3.10 23.95 -8.83
C PHE A 297 -2.69 25.37 -9.24
N LYS A 298 -1.50 25.53 -9.84
CA LYS A 298 -0.99 26.84 -10.29
C LYS A 298 -1.55 27.30 -11.64
N THR A 299 -1.97 26.33 -12.50
CA THR A 299 -2.48 26.59 -13.85
C THR A 299 -3.83 25.89 -14.03
N PRO A 300 -4.87 26.26 -13.27
CA PRO A 300 -6.15 25.59 -13.31
C PRO A 300 -6.81 25.69 -14.68
N GLY A 301 -7.36 24.57 -15.15
CA GLY A 301 -8.16 24.53 -16.38
C GLY A 301 -7.72 23.53 -17.43
N PHE A 302 -6.64 22.78 -17.21
CA PHE A 302 -6.08 21.83 -18.18
C PHE A 302 -6.41 20.37 -17.88
N GLY A 303 -6.35 19.95 -16.57
CA GLY A 303 -6.49 18.56 -16.15
C GLY A 303 -5.35 17.63 -16.56
N VAL A 304 -4.48 18.03 -17.50
CA VAL A 304 -3.43 17.15 -18.04
C VAL A 304 -2.33 16.89 -17.04
N PHE A 305 -1.79 17.93 -16.41
CA PHE A 305 -0.72 17.77 -15.43
C PHE A 305 -1.23 17.12 -14.15
N GLY A 306 -2.41 17.51 -13.70
CA GLY A 306 -3.10 16.87 -12.59
C GLY A 306 -3.42 15.40 -12.89
N GLY A 307 -3.88 15.10 -14.12
CA GLY A 307 -4.12 13.74 -14.59
C GLY A 307 -2.85 12.88 -14.56
N ILE A 308 -1.72 13.39 -15.06
CA ILE A 308 -0.42 12.69 -14.99
C ILE A 308 -0.01 12.48 -13.54
N GLY A 309 -0.17 13.49 -12.67
CA GLY A 309 0.13 13.40 -11.25
C GLY A 309 -0.71 12.32 -10.53
N ILE A 310 -2.02 12.30 -10.81
CA ILE A 310 -2.93 11.28 -10.25
C ILE A 310 -2.54 9.88 -10.73
N VAL A 311 -2.27 9.70 -12.04
CA VAL A 311 -1.84 8.40 -12.57
C VAL A 311 -0.55 7.93 -11.91
N ALA A 312 0.44 8.82 -11.71
CA ALA A 312 1.68 8.47 -11.02
C ALA A 312 1.43 8.01 -9.58
N LEU A 313 0.54 8.68 -8.83
CA LEU A 313 0.17 8.28 -7.47
C LEU A 313 -0.63 6.98 -7.43
N VAL A 314 -1.53 6.76 -8.39
CA VAL A 314 -2.24 5.47 -8.52
C VAL A 314 -1.25 4.32 -8.74
N ILE A 315 -0.26 4.51 -9.63
CA ILE A 315 0.79 3.51 -9.86
C ILE A 315 1.62 3.29 -8.58
N TYR A 316 1.93 4.35 -7.84
CA TYR A 316 2.65 4.27 -6.55
C TYR A 316 1.90 3.39 -5.54
N PHE A 317 0.62 3.66 -5.28
CA PHE A 317 -0.19 2.87 -4.36
C PHE A 317 -0.43 1.44 -4.88
N PHE A 318 -0.58 1.27 -6.19
CA PHE A 318 -0.70 -0.05 -6.80
C PHE A 318 0.56 -0.89 -6.57
N GLY A 319 1.75 -0.27 -6.62
CA GLY A 319 3.01 -0.94 -6.27
C GLY A 319 3.02 -1.46 -4.83
N GLY A 320 2.60 -0.65 -3.86
CA GLY A 320 2.45 -1.06 -2.46
C GLY A 320 1.47 -2.22 -2.29
N TYR A 321 0.33 -2.16 -2.95
CA TYR A 321 -0.69 -3.21 -2.93
C TYR A 321 -0.17 -4.55 -3.51
N VAL A 322 0.45 -4.52 -4.69
CA VAL A 322 0.99 -5.73 -5.33
C VAL A 322 2.14 -6.34 -4.53
N SER A 323 2.93 -5.50 -3.87
CA SER A 323 4.02 -5.95 -2.97
C SER A 323 3.50 -6.50 -1.64
N GLY A 324 2.18 -6.51 -1.39
CA GLY A 324 1.57 -6.97 -0.15
C GLY A 324 1.90 -6.11 1.08
N LEU A 325 2.41 -4.89 0.88
CA LEU A 325 2.82 -3.98 1.97
C LEU A 325 1.60 -3.32 2.61
N ALA A 326 0.66 -2.87 1.79
CA ALA A 326 -0.49 -2.10 2.26
C ALA A 326 -1.75 -2.45 1.47
N GLY A 327 -2.91 -2.27 2.10
CA GLY A 327 -4.20 -2.46 1.46
C GLY A 327 -4.74 -1.19 0.78
N ILE A 328 -5.93 -1.29 0.23
CA ILE A 328 -6.60 -0.19 -0.49
C ILE A 328 -7.08 0.94 0.44
N GLU A 329 -7.14 0.70 1.74
CA GLU A 329 -7.53 1.66 2.78
C GLU A 329 -6.70 2.94 2.75
N TRP A 330 -5.40 2.85 2.44
CA TRP A 330 -4.51 4.00 2.37
C TRP A 330 -4.81 4.91 1.18
N VAL A 331 -5.30 4.34 0.08
CA VAL A 331 -5.85 5.12 -1.04
C VAL A 331 -7.07 5.93 -0.58
N GLY A 332 -7.94 5.31 0.23
CA GLY A 332 -9.10 6.00 0.82
C GLY A 332 -8.70 7.17 1.71
N ILE A 333 -7.69 6.99 2.58
CA ILE A 333 -7.15 8.05 3.45
C ILE A 333 -6.49 9.17 2.61
N PHE A 334 -5.80 8.83 1.53
CA PHE A 334 -5.23 9.80 0.60
C PHE A 334 -6.32 10.67 -0.06
N ILE A 335 -7.38 10.04 -0.57
CA ILE A 335 -8.53 10.74 -1.17
C ILE A 335 -9.22 11.63 -0.13
N LEU A 336 -9.39 11.14 1.11
CA LEU A 336 -9.94 11.93 2.22
C LEU A 336 -9.07 13.17 2.49
N GLY A 337 -7.75 13.02 2.49
CA GLY A 337 -6.82 14.12 2.65
C GLY A 337 -6.97 15.18 1.56
N LEU A 338 -7.08 14.77 0.30
CA LEU A 338 -7.33 15.69 -0.81
C LEU A 338 -8.68 16.40 -0.68
N ALA A 339 -9.73 15.68 -0.26
CA ALA A 339 -11.04 16.25 -0.02
C ALA A 339 -11.02 17.31 1.09
N LEU A 340 -10.32 17.06 2.19
CA LEU A 340 -10.18 18.02 3.30
C LEU A 340 -9.42 19.29 2.85
N ILE A 341 -8.39 19.16 2.04
CA ILE A 341 -7.72 20.33 1.46
C ILE A 341 -8.66 21.11 0.53
N ALA A 342 -9.45 20.41 -0.28
CA ALA A 342 -10.45 21.07 -1.14
C ALA A 342 -11.52 21.80 -0.31
N VAL A 343 -11.99 21.22 0.79
CA VAL A 343 -12.91 21.86 1.72
C VAL A 343 -12.32 23.15 2.28
N GLU A 344 -11.06 23.13 2.74
CA GLU A 344 -10.37 24.34 3.24
C GLU A 344 -10.31 25.43 2.18
N ILE A 345 -9.97 25.07 0.93
CA ILE A 345 -9.79 26.06 -0.14
C ILE A 345 -11.13 26.65 -0.60
N PHE A 346 -12.16 25.82 -0.77
CA PHE A 346 -13.40 26.22 -1.44
C PHE A 346 -14.58 26.51 -0.50
N LEU A 347 -14.63 25.89 0.70
CA LEU A 347 -15.78 26.02 1.61
C LEU A 347 -15.47 26.88 2.84
N ILE A 348 -14.31 26.72 3.46
CA ILE A 348 -13.96 27.38 4.73
C ILE A 348 -12.56 28.00 4.70
N PRO A 349 -12.28 28.88 3.71
CA PRO A 349 -10.93 29.43 3.52
C PRO A 349 -10.46 30.20 4.75
N GLY A 350 -9.23 29.89 5.21
CA GLY A 350 -8.57 30.61 6.29
C GLY A 350 -8.69 30.01 7.69
N THR A 351 -9.42 28.88 7.87
CA THR A 351 -9.43 28.17 9.16
C THR A 351 -8.15 27.39 9.40
N LEU A 352 -7.46 26.96 8.36
CA LEU A 352 -6.26 26.10 8.31
C LEU A 352 -6.44 24.72 8.94
N ILE A 353 -7.54 24.45 9.63
CA ILE A 353 -7.77 23.19 10.36
C ILE A 353 -7.99 22.03 9.36
N ALA A 354 -8.91 22.18 8.43
CA ALA A 354 -9.20 21.15 7.44
C ALA A 354 -8.00 20.91 6.52
N GLY A 355 -7.29 21.97 6.13
CA GLY A 355 -6.08 21.90 5.32
C GLY A 355 -4.95 21.15 6.02
N MET A 356 -4.71 21.43 7.30
CA MET A 356 -3.70 20.74 8.10
C MET A 356 -4.06 19.26 8.30
N CYS A 357 -5.30 18.95 8.66
CA CYS A 357 -5.77 17.57 8.76
C CYS A 357 -5.62 16.82 7.43
N GLY A 358 -5.98 17.48 6.32
CA GLY A 358 -5.82 16.93 4.99
C GLY A 358 -4.36 16.64 4.63
N ALA A 359 -3.44 17.56 4.96
CA ALA A 359 -2.01 17.35 4.74
C ALA A 359 -1.45 16.18 5.57
N VAL A 360 -1.88 16.05 6.83
CA VAL A 360 -1.51 14.91 7.68
C VAL A 360 -2.05 13.60 7.09
N CYS A 361 -3.30 13.55 6.66
CA CYS A 361 -3.88 12.36 6.01
C CYS A 361 -3.09 11.96 4.76
N ILE A 362 -2.72 12.90 3.90
CA ILE A 362 -1.91 12.64 2.71
C ILE A 362 -0.54 12.08 3.09
N LEU A 363 0.15 12.73 4.05
CA LEU A 363 1.48 12.29 4.49
C LEU A 363 1.42 10.87 5.06
N VAL A 364 0.47 10.60 5.95
CA VAL A 364 0.26 9.27 6.53
C VAL A 364 -0.04 8.24 5.43
N ALA A 365 -0.93 8.55 4.50
CA ALA A 365 -1.26 7.64 3.41
C ALA A 365 -0.06 7.32 2.50
N LEU A 366 0.77 8.31 2.17
CA LEU A 366 1.97 8.10 1.36
C LEU A 366 3.02 7.23 2.07
N VAL A 367 3.21 7.42 3.37
CA VAL A 367 4.15 6.59 4.15
C VAL A 367 3.60 5.19 4.33
N MET A 368 2.36 5.07 4.80
CA MET A 368 1.75 3.78 5.13
C MET A 368 1.40 2.95 3.91
N GLY A 369 1.18 3.58 2.75
CA GLY A 369 0.88 2.90 1.47
C GLY A 369 2.03 2.03 0.95
N THR A 370 3.24 2.16 1.49
CA THR A 370 4.42 1.34 1.16
C THR A 370 5.12 0.77 2.38
N THR A 371 4.50 0.87 3.56
CA THR A 371 5.01 0.30 4.82
C THR A 371 4.34 -1.04 5.07
N ASP A 372 5.10 -2.03 5.52
CA ASP A 372 4.56 -3.31 5.98
C ASP A 372 3.92 -3.13 7.36
N VAL A 373 2.64 -2.83 7.38
CA VAL A 373 1.89 -2.51 8.61
C VAL A 373 1.07 -3.69 9.10
N TYR A 374 0.89 -4.72 8.28
CA TYR A 374 0.02 -5.84 8.57
C TYR A 374 0.82 -7.02 9.15
N PRO A 375 0.33 -7.69 10.23
CA PRO A 375 -0.96 -7.57 10.92
C PRO A 375 -0.90 -6.77 12.24
N ASN A 376 0.16 -6.02 12.50
CA ASN A 376 0.42 -5.39 13.80
C ASN A 376 -0.07 -3.94 13.88
N LEU A 377 -1.25 -3.62 13.33
CA LEU A 377 -1.87 -2.33 13.61
C LEU A 377 -2.38 -2.31 15.06
N PRO A 378 -1.73 -1.56 15.97
CA PRO A 378 -2.17 -1.48 17.36
C PRO A 378 -3.51 -0.74 17.53
N TRP A 379 -4.13 -0.31 16.44
CA TRP A 379 -5.31 0.55 16.46
C TRP A 379 -6.66 -0.19 16.38
N PHE A 380 -6.66 -1.45 16.01
CA PHE A 380 -7.82 -2.31 16.13
C PHE A 380 -7.50 -3.39 17.16
N PRO A 381 -7.88 -3.19 18.44
CA PRO A 381 -7.81 -4.28 19.38
C PRO A 381 -8.64 -5.43 18.83
N ASP A 382 -8.03 -6.60 18.74
CA ASP A 382 -8.73 -7.84 18.51
C ASP A 382 -9.99 -7.83 19.37
N THR A 383 -11.16 -8.08 18.75
CA THR A 383 -12.39 -8.27 19.51
C THR A 383 -12.12 -9.27 20.62
N PRO A 384 -12.47 -8.97 21.88
CA PRO A 384 -12.18 -9.87 22.96
C PRO A 384 -12.79 -11.22 22.65
N ALA A 385 -11.96 -12.25 22.51
CA ALA A 385 -12.43 -13.61 22.51
C ALA A 385 -13.23 -13.80 23.81
N GLU A 386 -14.51 -14.09 23.72
CA GLU A 386 -15.35 -14.48 24.84
C GLU A 386 -14.77 -15.78 25.43
N GLY A 387 -13.92 -15.65 26.42
CA GLY A 387 -13.33 -16.77 27.13
C GLY A 387 -12.03 -16.32 27.77
N GLY A 388 -12.12 -15.89 29.02
CA GLY A 388 -11.07 -15.29 29.83
C GLY A 388 -9.69 -15.93 29.69
N ALA A 389 -8.91 -15.44 28.73
CA ALA A 389 -7.50 -15.67 28.67
C ALA A 389 -6.79 -14.72 29.65
N PRO A 390 -5.72 -15.17 30.34
CA PRO A 390 -4.95 -14.34 31.25
C PRO A 390 -4.32 -13.17 30.47
N PRO A 391 -4.03 -12.03 31.15
CA PRO A 391 -3.42 -10.88 30.49
C PRO A 391 -2.09 -11.32 29.85
N VAL A 392 -1.97 -11.09 28.55
CA VAL A 392 -0.75 -11.35 27.80
C VAL A 392 0.28 -10.33 28.27
N GLU A 393 1.22 -10.78 29.09
CA GLU A 393 2.44 -10.03 29.38
C GLU A 393 3.26 -9.92 28.10
N GLY A 394 3.45 -8.68 27.63
CA GLY A 394 4.31 -8.33 26.52
C GLY A 394 3.58 -8.30 25.17
N ILE A 395 2.83 -7.23 24.92
CA ILE A 395 2.56 -6.80 23.54
C ILE A 395 3.89 -6.24 23.04
N ASP A 396 4.66 -7.05 22.34
CA ASP A 396 5.77 -6.56 21.53
C ASP A 396 5.17 -5.69 20.42
N PHE A 397 5.16 -4.37 20.65
CA PHE A 397 4.89 -3.41 19.59
C PHE A 397 6.08 -3.44 18.62
N ALA A 398 6.06 -4.36 17.67
CA ALA A 398 6.98 -4.31 16.56
C ALA A 398 6.65 -3.03 15.76
N ILE A 399 7.45 -1.99 15.98
CA ILE A 399 7.32 -0.74 15.22
C ILE A 399 7.60 -1.07 13.75
N PRO A 400 6.67 -0.79 12.80
CA PRO A 400 6.91 -1.02 11.39
C PRO A 400 8.18 -0.33 10.92
N ASP A 401 8.91 -0.93 9.98
CA ASP A 401 10.09 -0.29 9.40
C ASP A 401 9.67 0.81 8.42
N PHE A 402 9.80 2.04 8.87
CA PHE A 402 9.53 3.24 8.08
C PHE A 402 10.75 3.74 7.30
N SER A 403 11.90 3.05 7.36
CA SER A 403 13.16 3.57 6.81
C SER A 403 13.06 3.80 5.30
N LYS A 404 12.58 2.82 4.54
CA LYS A 404 12.44 2.91 3.09
C LYS A 404 11.35 3.90 2.64
N PRO A 405 10.10 3.84 3.15
CA PRO A 405 9.08 4.83 2.81
C PRO A 405 9.48 6.27 3.13
N MET A 406 10.11 6.49 4.27
CA MET A 406 10.61 7.81 4.66
C MET A 406 11.77 8.28 3.78
N MET A 407 12.64 7.38 3.36
CA MET A 407 13.73 7.70 2.43
C MET A 407 13.17 8.09 1.06
N ASP A 408 12.24 7.30 0.49
CA ASP A 408 11.61 7.58 -0.81
C ASP A 408 10.88 8.92 -0.79
N LEU A 409 10.11 9.17 0.26
CA LEU A 409 9.42 10.45 0.45
C LEU A 409 10.38 11.62 0.62
N SER A 410 11.47 11.44 1.38
CA SER A 410 12.52 12.46 1.57
C SER A 410 13.22 12.80 0.26
N ILE A 411 13.58 11.79 -0.55
CA ILE A 411 14.18 11.98 -1.87
C ILE A 411 13.20 12.72 -2.78
N ALA A 412 11.94 12.29 -2.86
CA ALA A 412 10.93 12.96 -3.66
C ALA A 412 10.73 14.42 -3.22
N PHE A 413 10.66 14.68 -1.93
CA PHE A 413 10.51 16.04 -1.37
C PHE A 413 11.73 16.92 -1.67
N LEU A 414 12.94 16.44 -1.42
CA LEU A 414 14.17 17.17 -1.70
C LEU A 414 14.31 17.50 -3.20
N LEU A 415 13.97 16.59 -4.09
CA LEU A 415 13.98 16.80 -5.53
C LEU A 415 12.83 17.71 -6.00
N SER A 416 11.70 17.70 -5.29
CA SER A 416 10.56 18.56 -5.63
C SER A 416 10.86 20.04 -5.41
N ILE A 417 11.64 20.40 -4.41
CA ILE A 417 11.98 21.82 -4.11
C ILE A 417 12.63 22.53 -5.30
N PRO A 418 13.78 22.09 -5.84
CA PRO A 418 14.39 22.74 -7.00
C PRO A 418 13.54 22.62 -8.25
N LEU A 419 12.82 21.50 -8.43
CA LEU A 419 11.91 21.30 -9.54
C LEU A 419 10.76 22.32 -9.51
N LEU A 420 10.06 22.45 -8.39
CA LEU A 420 8.94 23.38 -8.24
C LEU A 420 9.41 24.84 -8.29
N TRP A 421 10.59 25.14 -7.74
CA TRP A 421 11.19 26.46 -7.88
C TRP A 421 11.51 26.80 -9.35
N GLY A 422 12.12 25.87 -10.07
CA GLY A 422 12.38 26.01 -11.51
C GLY A 422 11.09 26.15 -12.33
N LEU A 423 10.12 25.29 -12.06
CA LEU A 423 8.80 25.34 -12.70
C LEU A 423 8.06 26.65 -12.41
N SER A 424 8.04 27.11 -11.17
CA SER A 424 7.39 28.38 -10.80
C SER A 424 7.98 29.59 -11.53
N ARG A 425 9.27 29.51 -11.87
CA ARG A 425 9.96 30.58 -12.60
C ARG A 425 9.80 30.48 -14.12
N TRP A 426 9.70 29.25 -14.66
CA TRP A 426 9.64 28.98 -16.09
C TRP A 426 8.19 28.94 -16.63
N LEU A 427 7.21 28.41 -15.86
CA LEU A 427 5.80 28.31 -16.29
C LEU A 427 5.21 29.67 -16.74
N PRO A 428 5.36 30.78 -16.01
CA PRO A 428 4.77 32.06 -16.42
C PRO A 428 5.35 32.61 -17.72
N GLN A 429 6.54 32.14 -18.13
CA GLN A 429 7.25 32.64 -19.31
C GLN A 429 7.07 31.77 -20.57
N SER A 430 6.44 30.59 -20.42
CA SER A 430 6.31 29.67 -21.55
C SER A 430 5.14 30.06 -22.45
N ARG A 431 5.44 30.39 -23.73
CA ARG A 431 4.43 30.73 -24.74
C ARG A 431 3.43 29.61 -25.02
N TYR A 432 3.84 28.34 -24.78
CA TYR A 432 2.98 27.16 -24.96
C TYR A 432 1.89 27.07 -23.89
N LEU A 433 2.23 27.36 -22.64
CA LEU A 433 1.25 27.38 -21.55
C LEU A 433 0.35 28.63 -21.59
N ALA A 434 0.87 29.76 -22.04
CA ALA A 434 0.07 30.98 -22.26
C ALA A 434 -1.01 30.78 -23.34
N GLN A 435 -0.71 30.03 -24.42
CA GLN A 435 -1.71 29.71 -25.46
C GLN A 435 -2.76 28.72 -24.93
N LEU A 436 -2.35 27.81 -24.10
CA LEU A 436 -3.22 26.81 -23.51
C LEU A 436 -4.12 27.42 -22.40
N SER A 437 -3.62 28.32 -21.58
CA SER A 437 -4.41 29.02 -20.54
C SER A 437 -5.39 30.05 -21.14
N SER A 438 -5.04 30.69 -22.25
CA SER A 438 -5.93 31.64 -22.92
C SER A 438 -7.13 30.98 -23.58
N ALA A 439 -7.06 29.71 -23.99
CA ALA A 439 -8.20 28.96 -24.53
C ALA A 439 -9.22 28.57 -23.45
N ALA A 440 -8.79 28.36 -22.20
CA ALA A 440 -9.66 28.02 -21.07
C ALA A 440 -10.26 29.25 -20.36
N ALA A 441 -9.64 30.40 -20.51
CA ALA A 441 -10.04 31.66 -19.86
C ALA A 441 -10.99 32.52 -20.73
N SER A 442 -11.72 31.92 -21.65
CA SER A 442 -12.75 32.65 -22.43
C SER A 442 -13.94 33.02 -21.50
N GLY A 443 -13.75 34.07 -20.71
CA GLY A 443 -14.77 34.64 -19.82
C GLY A 443 -14.22 35.64 -18.79
N VAL A 444 -12.94 35.63 -18.51
CA VAL A 444 -12.32 36.61 -17.62
C VAL A 444 -11.22 37.35 -18.38
N VAL A 445 -11.62 38.43 -19.04
CA VAL A 445 -10.65 39.39 -19.59
C VAL A 445 -9.82 39.93 -18.43
N SER A 446 -8.51 39.69 -18.43
CA SER A 446 -7.66 40.19 -17.35
C SER A 446 -7.72 41.72 -17.32
N VAL A 447 -7.82 42.31 -16.14
CA VAL A 447 -7.83 43.76 -15.95
C VAL A 447 -6.63 44.43 -16.67
N ALA A 448 -5.50 43.75 -16.78
CA ALA A 448 -4.34 44.19 -17.51
C ALA A 448 -4.55 44.21 -19.07
N ALA A 449 -5.30 43.29 -19.61
CA ALA A 449 -5.59 43.27 -21.05
C ALA A 449 -6.60 44.37 -21.43
N VAL A 450 -7.60 44.61 -20.57
CA VAL A 450 -8.55 45.71 -20.72
C VAL A 450 -7.81 47.05 -20.57
N ALA A 451 -6.91 47.20 -19.63
CA ALA A 451 -6.12 48.41 -19.43
C ALA A 451 -5.20 48.70 -20.63
N ALA A 452 -4.59 47.65 -21.22
CA ALA A 452 -3.73 47.80 -22.41
C ALA A 452 -4.54 48.16 -23.68
N GLU A 453 -5.73 47.61 -23.83
CA GLU A 453 -6.63 47.94 -24.93
C GLU A 453 -7.16 49.38 -24.84
N VAL A 454 -7.50 49.81 -23.64
CA VAL A 454 -7.95 51.16 -23.39
C VAL A 454 -6.85 52.18 -23.62
N GLU A 455 -5.62 51.90 -23.18
CA GLU A 455 -4.47 52.83 -23.41
C GLU A 455 -4.16 52.93 -24.92
N SER A 456 -4.41 51.88 -25.69
CA SER A 456 -4.22 51.96 -27.15
C SER A 456 -5.23 52.86 -27.85
N ARG A 457 -6.43 53.02 -27.26
CA ARG A 457 -7.52 53.89 -27.82
C ARG A 457 -7.48 55.34 -27.33
N ARG A 458 -6.56 55.66 -26.47
CA ARG A 458 -6.44 57.02 -25.91
C ARG A 458 -6.09 58.03 -27.02
N GLY A 459 -6.92 59.07 -27.14
CA GLY A 459 -6.81 60.07 -28.20
C GLY A 459 -7.68 59.81 -29.44
N GLU A 460 -8.29 58.64 -29.56
CA GLU A 460 -9.25 58.34 -30.66
C GLU A 460 -10.48 59.25 -30.56
N VAL A 461 -11.01 59.65 -31.70
CA VAL A 461 -12.24 60.45 -31.83
C VAL A 461 -13.38 59.59 -32.30
N GLY A 462 -14.54 59.72 -31.67
CA GLY A 462 -15.75 59.00 -31.97
C GLY A 462 -16.98 59.89 -31.96
N THR A 463 -18.15 59.30 -32.19
CA THR A 463 -19.43 59.99 -32.18
C THR A 463 -20.40 59.35 -31.20
N THR A 464 -21.06 60.13 -30.38
CA THR A 464 -22.05 59.65 -29.43
C THR A 464 -23.29 59.08 -30.13
N THR A 465 -23.66 57.85 -29.78
CA THR A 465 -24.88 57.21 -30.31
C THR A 465 -26.07 57.33 -29.36
N THR A 466 -25.79 57.65 -28.10
CA THR A 466 -26.81 57.98 -27.07
C THR A 466 -26.39 59.21 -26.31
N PRO A 467 -27.32 59.97 -25.67
CA PRO A 467 -26.92 61.08 -24.81
C PRO A 467 -26.11 60.55 -23.61
N LEU A 468 -25.05 61.25 -23.24
CA LEU A 468 -24.17 60.91 -22.11
C LEU A 468 -24.58 61.75 -20.88
N ASN A 469 -25.01 61.02 -19.80
CA ASN A 469 -25.41 61.67 -18.53
C ASN A 469 -25.17 60.76 -17.28
N PRO A 470 -24.04 60.63 -16.72
CA PRO A 470 -22.70 60.82 -17.28
C PRO A 470 -22.30 59.66 -18.23
N GLY A 471 -23.06 58.54 -18.29
CA GLY A 471 -22.79 57.37 -19.09
C GLY A 471 -23.70 57.21 -20.28
N GLY A 472 -23.16 56.58 -21.35
CA GLY A 472 -23.87 56.24 -22.57
C GLY A 472 -23.03 55.43 -23.53
N LYS A 473 -23.34 55.49 -24.84
CA LYS A 473 -22.61 54.76 -25.89
C LYS A 473 -22.09 55.72 -26.96
N ALA A 474 -20.87 55.45 -27.41
CA ALA A 474 -20.28 56.15 -28.53
C ALA A 474 -19.64 55.16 -29.51
N LEU A 475 -19.68 55.49 -30.79
CA LEU A 475 -18.96 54.78 -31.84
C LEU A 475 -17.55 55.37 -31.92
N ILE A 476 -16.53 54.57 -31.55
CA ILE A 476 -15.10 54.95 -31.56
C ILE A 476 -14.43 54.06 -32.58
N GLY A 477 -13.96 54.64 -33.68
CA GLY A 477 -13.60 53.85 -34.85
C GLY A 477 -14.83 53.12 -35.41
N ASP A 478 -14.74 51.78 -35.53
CA ASP A 478 -15.84 50.93 -35.97
C ASP A 478 -16.57 50.21 -34.80
N ASP A 479 -16.16 50.47 -33.55
CA ASP A 479 -16.66 49.79 -32.34
C ASP A 479 -17.63 50.65 -31.57
N LEU A 480 -18.75 50.05 -31.15
CA LEU A 480 -19.71 50.65 -30.23
C LEU A 480 -19.28 50.42 -28.79
N CYS A 481 -18.67 51.45 -28.21
CA CYS A 481 -18.12 51.39 -26.85
C CYS A 481 -19.05 52.01 -25.82
N SER A 482 -19.02 51.50 -24.59
CA SER A 482 -19.59 52.16 -23.38
C SER A 482 -18.66 53.31 -22.99
N VAL A 483 -19.23 54.49 -22.83
CA VAL A 483 -18.45 55.68 -22.50
C VAL A 483 -19.09 56.46 -21.36
N ILE A 484 -18.25 57.14 -20.58
CA ILE A 484 -18.65 58.04 -19.50
C ILE A 484 -17.97 59.39 -19.65
N THR A 485 -18.67 60.47 -19.26
CA THR A 485 -18.10 61.82 -19.18
C THR A 485 -17.62 62.12 -17.76
N GLN A 486 -16.84 63.16 -17.57
CA GLN A 486 -16.39 63.60 -16.21
C GLN A 486 -17.45 64.47 -15.49
N GLY A 487 -18.72 64.34 -15.87
CA GLY A 487 -19.83 65.09 -15.30
C GLY A 487 -20.50 66.04 -16.27
N GLU A 488 -20.06 66.09 -17.49
CA GLU A 488 -20.64 66.88 -18.58
C GLU A 488 -21.74 66.11 -19.26
N MET A 489 -22.83 66.81 -19.64
CA MET A 489 -23.88 66.22 -20.48
C MET A 489 -23.49 66.46 -21.95
N ILE A 490 -23.44 65.37 -22.73
CA ILE A 490 -23.11 65.45 -24.15
C ILE A 490 -24.32 64.85 -24.93
N ASP A 491 -24.79 65.61 -25.92
CA ASP A 491 -25.94 65.17 -26.73
C ASP A 491 -25.57 64.06 -27.73
N THR A 492 -26.59 63.37 -28.24
CA THR A 492 -26.41 62.35 -29.28
C THR A 492 -25.90 62.98 -30.57
N GLY A 493 -24.93 62.38 -31.20
CA GLY A 493 -24.33 62.86 -32.45
C GLY A 493 -23.17 63.83 -32.25
N ALA A 494 -22.79 64.14 -31.01
CA ALA A 494 -21.60 64.95 -30.72
C ALA A 494 -20.30 64.18 -30.93
N SER A 495 -19.26 64.89 -31.34
CA SER A 495 -17.91 64.32 -31.46
C SER A 495 -17.26 64.27 -30.07
N VAL A 496 -16.70 63.12 -29.73
CA VAL A 496 -16.05 62.89 -28.43
C VAL A 496 -14.66 62.29 -28.64
N ARG A 497 -13.72 62.62 -27.72
CA ARG A 497 -12.37 62.09 -27.70
C ARG A 497 -12.11 61.32 -26.45
N VAL A 498 -11.50 60.13 -26.59
CA VAL A 498 -11.11 59.24 -25.46
C VAL A 498 -9.92 59.86 -24.73
N ILE A 499 -10.07 60.12 -23.42
CA ILE A 499 -9.01 60.65 -22.56
C ILE A 499 -8.50 59.63 -21.52
N GLY A 500 -9.26 58.55 -21.23
CA GLY A 500 -8.89 57.53 -20.26
C GLY A 500 -9.97 56.44 -20.12
N SER A 501 -9.95 55.75 -19.00
CA SER A 501 -10.97 54.75 -18.64
C SER A 501 -11.31 54.73 -17.18
N SER A 502 -12.46 54.24 -16.86
CA SER A 502 -12.90 53.88 -15.50
C SER A 502 -13.55 52.51 -15.54
N GLY A 503 -12.81 51.50 -15.08
CA GLY A 503 -13.23 50.08 -15.22
C GLY A 503 -13.26 49.62 -16.69
N SER A 504 -14.41 49.21 -17.17
CA SER A 504 -14.65 48.77 -18.56
C SER A 504 -15.08 49.91 -19.49
N ASP A 505 -15.38 51.12 -18.97
CA ASP A 505 -15.95 52.22 -19.72
C ASP A 505 -14.85 53.23 -20.09
N LEU A 506 -14.89 53.75 -21.31
CA LEU A 506 -13.96 54.79 -21.77
C LEU A 506 -14.40 56.15 -21.25
N ILE A 507 -13.47 56.96 -20.72
CA ILE A 507 -13.72 58.31 -20.34
C ILE A 507 -13.53 59.20 -21.57
N VAL A 508 -14.59 59.94 -21.91
CA VAL A 508 -14.60 60.81 -23.08
C VAL A 508 -14.92 62.26 -22.71
N VAL A 509 -14.42 63.18 -23.50
CA VAL A 509 -14.76 64.61 -23.47
C VAL A 509 -15.21 65.05 -24.85
N GLU A 510 -15.98 66.10 -24.95
CA GLU A 510 -16.35 66.69 -26.23
C GLU A 510 -15.11 67.14 -26.98
N ALA A 511 -15.00 66.80 -28.27
CA ALA A 511 -13.78 66.95 -29.07
C ALA A 511 -13.68 68.30 -29.76
#